data_9fcbdeb930a9ab50107452f8dcb01bba
#
_entry.id   9fcbdeb930a9ab50107452f8dcb01bba
#
_cell.length_a   1.000
_cell.length_b   1.000
_cell.length_c   1.000
_cell.angle_alpha   90.00
_cell.angle_beta   90.00
_cell.angle_gamma   90.00
#
_symmetry.space_group_name_H-M   'P 1'
#
loop_
_entity.id
_entity.type
_entity.pdbx_description
1 polymer ?
#
loop_
_entity_poly.entity_id
_entity_poly.type
_entity_poly.pdbx_seq_one_letter_code
_entity_poly.pdbx_strand_id
1 'polypeptide(L)'
;MAQRDLKSIYVDLNKVDDYMAFASTVPGGATFNVSERDSLTYTAAERAYMRGDIAGAKTSLTRYLQSFPQGAFSVDASYYLGLIDYNQKDYAAASARLEEVLRFSGSKYEGKALALCADMAYNQKEYAKALNLYKRLADRSAVQEERLQAEVGALRSACALGDRAETVTTASALLKQSKLTPEVRSEALYFR
;
A
#
# COMPACT_ATOMS: atom_id res chain seq x y z
N MET A 1 -29.61 18.52 12.81
CA MET A 1 -28.43 18.51 13.66
C MET A 1 -28.24 17.15 14.32
N ALA A 2 -29.14 16.68 15.17
CA ALA A 2 -28.98 15.42 15.92
C ALA A 2 -28.67 14.16 15.11
N GLN A 3 -29.23 13.96 13.93
CA GLN A 3 -28.95 12.78 13.11
C GLN A 3 -27.53 12.78 12.50
N ARG A 4 -26.97 13.96 12.16
CA ARG A 4 -25.59 14.09 11.70
C ARG A 4 -24.59 13.77 12.82
N ASP A 5 -24.88 14.25 14.01
CA ASP A 5 -24.03 14.03 15.18
C ASP A 5 -24.05 12.55 15.57
N LEU A 6 -25.22 11.92 15.53
CA LEU A 6 -25.38 10.50 15.80
C LEU A 6 -24.61 9.63 14.79
N LYS A 7 -24.74 9.91 13.48
CA LYS A 7 -23.97 9.24 12.43
C LYS A 7 -22.46 9.31 12.68
N SER A 8 -21.96 10.51 13.00
CA SER A 8 -20.53 10.70 13.26
C SER A 8 -20.07 9.86 14.47
N ILE A 9 -20.83 9.84 15.54
CA ILE A 9 -20.54 9.08 16.75
C ILE A 9 -20.48 7.57 16.44
N TYR A 10 -21.45 7.02 15.72
CA TYR A 10 -21.45 5.59 15.37
C TYR A 10 -20.29 5.23 14.42
N VAL A 11 -19.97 6.12 13.47
CA VAL A 11 -18.81 5.94 12.59
C VAL A 11 -17.51 5.97 13.41
N ASP A 12 -17.41 6.91 14.35
CA ASP A 12 -16.23 7.02 15.23
C ASP A 12 -16.10 5.83 16.20
N LEU A 13 -17.21 5.26 16.62
CA LEU A 13 -17.22 4.03 17.42
C LEU A 13 -17.07 2.75 16.58
N ASN A 14 -16.94 2.86 15.26
CA ASN A 14 -16.87 1.74 14.33
C ASN A 14 -18.10 0.81 14.40
N LYS A 15 -19.29 1.41 14.61
CA LYS A 15 -20.59 0.75 14.76
C LYS A 15 -21.57 1.12 13.64
N VAL A 16 -21.08 1.07 12.39
CA VAL A 16 -21.86 1.49 11.21
C VAL A 16 -23.12 0.64 11.02
N ASP A 17 -23.03 -0.67 11.24
CA ASP A 17 -24.17 -1.56 11.09
C ASP A 17 -25.28 -1.22 12.11
N ASP A 18 -24.90 -0.92 13.36
CA ASP A 18 -25.84 -0.48 14.40
C ASP A 18 -26.50 0.84 14.02
N TYR A 19 -25.74 1.77 13.43
CA TYR A 19 -26.29 3.03 12.92
C TYR A 19 -27.31 2.80 11.81
N MET A 20 -26.97 1.97 10.83
CA MET A 20 -27.85 1.68 9.70
C MET A 20 -29.15 0.98 10.16
N ALA A 21 -29.03 0.03 11.09
CA ALA A 21 -30.18 -0.62 11.70
C ALA A 21 -31.07 0.39 12.44
N PHE A 22 -30.50 1.22 13.30
CA PHE A 22 -31.23 2.26 14.02
C PHE A 22 -31.91 3.25 13.06
N ALA A 23 -31.18 3.78 12.09
CA ALA A 23 -31.70 4.77 11.16
C ALA A 23 -32.85 4.26 10.31
N SER A 24 -32.94 2.95 10.04
CA SER A 24 -34.05 2.35 9.33
C SER A 24 -35.33 2.22 10.17
N THR A 25 -35.25 2.26 11.50
CA THR A 25 -36.39 2.13 12.42
C THR A 25 -37.06 3.47 12.75
N VAL A 26 -36.41 4.59 12.48
CA VAL A 26 -36.92 5.93 12.78
C VAL A 26 -38.02 6.30 11.75
N PRO A 27 -39.18 6.86 12.13
CA PRO A 27 -40.17 7.36 11.19
C PRO A 27 -39.56 8.38 10.20
N GLY A 28 -39.70 8.09 8.91
CA GLY A 28 -38.99 8.86 7.86
C GLY A 28 -37.49 8.55 7.76
N GLY A 29 -37.08 7.42 8.33
CA GLY A 29 -35.66 7.01 8.41
C GLY A 29 -34.99 6.74 7.07
N ALA A 30 -33.66 6.81 7.09
CA ALA A 30 -32.85 6.66 5.90
C ALA A 30 -32.78 5.21 5.43
N THR A 31 -33.00 5.01 4.14
CA THR A 31 -32.59 3.77 3.45
C THR A 31 -31.21 4.00 2.87
N PHE A 32 -30.29 3.07 3.14
CA PHE A 32 -28.92 3.15 2.63
C PHE A 32 -28.78 2.33 1.36
N ASN A 33 -28.40 2.97 0.27
CA ASN A 33 -28.01 2.26 -0.94
C ASN A 33 -26.62 1.63 -0.78
N VAL A 34 -26.21 0.80 -1.76
CA VAL A 34 -24.93 0.07 -1.70
C VAL A 34 -23.75 1.01 -1.60
N SER A 35 -23.75 2.13 -2.36
CA SER A 35 -22.66 3.11 -2.36
C SER A 35 -22.54 3.85 -1.01
N GLU A 36 -23.65 4.15 -0.37
CA GLU A 36 -23.63 4.79 0.96
C GLU A 36 -23.11 3.83 2.03
N ARG A 37 -23.49 2.55 1.95
CA ARG A 37 -22.97 1.51 2.84
C ARG A 37 -21.49 1.29 2.65
N ASP A 38 -21.03 1.21 1.40
CA ASP A 38 -19.60 1.13 1.03
C ASP A 38 -18.83 2.27 1.68
N SER A 39 -19.22 3.52 1.41
CA SER A 39 -18.54 4.71 1.93
C SER A 39 -18.54 4.78 3.46
N LEU A 40 -19.66 4.47 4.11
CA LEU A 40 -19.74 4.51 5.57
C LEU A 40 -18.87 3.46 6.25
N THR A 41 -18.90 2.24 5.72
CA THR A 41 -18.13 1.12 6.28
C THR A 41 -16.64 1.37 6.15
N TYR A 42 -16.20 1.86 4.97
CA TYR A 42 -14.81 2.23 4.79
C TYR A 42 -14.39 3.41 5.69
N THR A 43 -15.19 4.48 5.74
CA THR A 43 -14.87 5.66 6.56
C THR A 43 -14.69 5.31 8.03
N ALA A 44 -15.50 4.41 8.58
CA ALA A 44 -15.36 3.99 9.97
C ALA A 44 -14.04 3.22 10.19
N ALA A 45 -13.68 2.34 9.27
CA ALA A 45 -12.43 1.59 9.33
C ALA A 45 -11.19 2.50 9.20
N GLU A 46 -11.23 3.45 8.26
CA GLU A 46 -10.17 4.43 8.06
C GLU A 46 -9.99 5.33 9.30
N ARG A 47 -11.08 5.82 9.89
CA ARG A 47 -11.02 6.62 11.13
C ARG A 47 -10.45 5.82 12.30
N ALA A 48 -10.76 4.53 12.42
CA ALA A 48 -10.14 3.67 13.43
C ALA A 48 -8.62 3.62 13.24
N TYR A 49 -8.15 3.44 11.99
CA TYR A 49 -6.72 3.48 11.66
C TYR A 49 -6.07 4.82 12.03
N MET A 50 -6.69 5.94 11.63
CA MET A 50 -6.16 7.29 11.88
C MET A 50 -6.10 7.66 13.37
N ARG A 51 -6.95 7.06 14.20
CA ARG A 51 -6.90 7.21 15.67
C ARG A 51 -5.89 6.29 16.35
N GLY A 52 -5.23 5.41 15.61
CA GLY A 52 -4.30 4.42 16.15
C GLY A 52 -4.96 3.17 16.74
N ASP A 53 -6.26 2.97 16.56
CA ASP A 53 -6.94 1.70 16.88
C ASP A 53 -6.64 0.68 15.79
N ILE A 54 -5.40 0.17 15.80
CA ILE A 54 -4.90 -0.73 14.77
C ILE A 54 -5.66 -2.06 14.73
N ALA A 55 -6.03 -2.60 15.90
CA ALA A 55 -6.78 -3.86 15.98
C ALA A 55 -8.21 -3.71 15.42
N GLY A 56 -8.91 -2.64 15.82
CA GLY A 56 -10.23 -2.30 15.31
C GLY A 56 -10.19 -2.00 13.80
N ALA A 57 -9.19 -1.25 13.35
CA ALA A 57 -8.98 -0.94 11.93
C ALA A 57 -8.76 -2.21 11.10
N LYS A 58 -7.87 -3.12 11.55
CA LYS A 58 -7.60 -4.39 10.86
C LYS A 58 -8.87 -5.22 10.69
N THR A 59 -9.64 -5.38 11.78
CA THR A 59 -10.91 -6.10 11.77
C THR A 59 -11.90 -5.48 10.77
N SER A 60 -12.03 -4.16 10.79
CA SER A 60 -13.04 -3.45 9.99
C SER A 60 -12.67 -3.35 8.52
N LEU A 61 -11.39 -3.12 8.20
CA LEU A 61 -10.90 -3.15 6.82
C LEU A 61 -11.04 -4.55 6.21
N THR A 62 -10.77 -5.60 7.01
CA THR A 62 -10.96 -6.98 6.54
C THR A 62 -12.44 -7.26 6.23
N ARG A 63 -13.35 -6.88 7.15
CA ARG A 63 -14.79 -7.01 6.93
C ARG A 63 -15.26 -6.17 5.75
N TYR A 64 -14.72 -4.96 5.58
CA TYR A 64 -15.01 -4.12 4.43
C TYR A 64 -14.71 -4.84 3.11
N LEU A 65 -13.50 -5.39 2.95
CA LEU A 65 -13.12 -6.10 1.72
C LEU A 65 -13.93 -7.38 1.48
N GLN A 66 -14.43 -8.03 2.54
CA GLN A 66 -15.34 -9.17 2.41
C GLN A 66 -16.71 -8.74 1.89
N SER A 67 -17.21 -7.58 2.35
CA SER A 67 -18.55 -7.07 1.98
C SER A 67 -18.53 -6.33 0.65
N PHE A 68 -17.43 -5.66 0.33
CA PHE A 68 -17.24 -4.81 -0.85
C PHE A 68 -15.91 -5.10 -1.56
N PRO A 69 -15.71 -6.32 -2.12
CA PRO A 69 -14.44 -6.71 -2.72
C PRO A 69 -14.04 -5.84 -3.93
N GLN A 70 -15.02 -5.22 -4.57
CA GLN A 70 -14.83 -4.26 -5.67
C GLN A 70 -15.46 -2.90 -5.34
N GLY A 71 -15.54 -2.58 -4.06
CA GLY A 71 -16.03 -1.30 -3.56
C GLY A 71 -15.12 -0.14 -3.97
N ALA A 72 -15.65 1.07 -3.89
CA ALA A 72 -14.94 2.28 -4.29
C ALA A 72 -13.61 2.47 -3.51
N PHE A 73 -13.50 1.89 -2.34
CA PHE A 73 -12.33 2.02 -1.44
C PHE A 73 -11.56 0.70 -1.26
N SER A 74 -11.77 -0.29 -2.14
CA SER A 74 -11.10 -1.60 -2.01
C SER A 74 -9.57 -1.50 -2.09
N VAL A 75 -9.06 -0.60 -2.95
CA VAL A 75 -7.62 -0.33 -3.07
C VAL A 75 -7.08 0.34 -1.82
N ASP A 76 -7.80 1.34 -1.30
CA ASP A 76 -7.45 2.04 -0.06
C ASP A 76 -7.43 1.07 1.14
N ALA A 77 -8.46 0.24 1.27
CA ALA A 77 -8.56 -0.76 2.33
C ALA A 77 -7.43 -1.80 2.26
N SER A 78 -7.12 -2.29 1.06
CA SER A 78 -6.01 -3.21 0.83
C SER A 78 -4.66 -2.60 1.18
N TYR A 79 -4.46 -1.33 0.84
CA TYR A 79 -3.24 -0.60 1.19
C TYR A 79 -3.07 -0.45 2.71
N TYR A 80 -4.10 0.00 3.43
CA TYR A 80 -4.02 0.16 4.88
C TYR A 80 -3.85 -1.19 5.61
N LEU A 81 -4.52 -2.26 5.15
CA LEU A 81 -4.28 -3.60 5.67
C LEU A 81 -2.84 -4.05 5.42
N GLY A 82 -2.32 -3.83 4.21
CA GLY A 82 -0.93 -4.13 3.88
C GLY A 82 0.06 -3.41 4.79
N LEU A 83 -0.19 -2.13 5.12
CA LEU A 83 0.64 -1.38 6.07
C LEU A 83 0.54 -1.93 7.49
N ILE A 84 -0.65 -2.30 7.95
CA ILE A 84 -0.86 -2.90 9.27
C ILE A 84 -0.07 -4.21 9.37
N ASP A 85 -0.24 -5.10 8.39
CA ASP A 85 0.43 -6.39 8.34
C ASP A 85 1.96 -6.23 8.26
N TYR A 86 2.45 -5.29 7.46
CA TYR A 86 3.87 -4.96 7.37
C TYR A 86 4.44 -4.52 8.72
N ASN A 87 3.77 -3.61 9.42
CA ASN A 87 4.20 -3.11 10.72
C ASN A 87 4.14 -4.20 11.82
N GLN A 88 3.24 -5.17 11.67
CA GLN A 88 3.15 -6.36 12.50
C GLN A 88 4.16 -7.45 12.11
N LYS A 89 4.98 -7.21 11.06
CA LYS A 89 5.96 -8.16 10.50
C LYS A 89 5.33 -9.42 9.89
N ASP A 90 4.05 -9.38 9.61
CA ASP A 90 3.38 -10.41 8.79
C ASP A 90 3.59 -10.09 7.31
N TYR A 91 4.81 -10.34 6.85
CA TYR A 91 5.22 -9.97 5.49
C TYR A 91 4.48 -10.77 4.40
N ALA A 92 4.02 -11.97 4.72
CA ALA A 92 3.23 -12.77 3.78
C ALA A 92 1.85 -12.13 3.54
N ALA A 93 1.14 -11.76 4.60
CA ALA A 93 -0.13 -11.06 4.49
C ALA A 93 0.05 -9.67 3.86
N ALA A 94 1.08 -8.91 4.28
CA ALA A 94 1.41 -7.60 3.72
C ALA A 94 1.65 -7.66 2.21
N SER A 95 2.47 -8.61 1.73
CA SER A 95 2.75 -8.79 0.30
C SER A 95 1.46 -9.06 -0.48
N ALA A 96 0.62 -9.99 -0.01
CA ALA A 96 -0.64 -10.32 -0.66
C ALA A 96 -1.57 -9.11 -0.80
N ARG A 97 -1.68 -8.28 0.25
CA ARG A 97 -2.51 -7.07 0.25
C ARG A 97 -1.95 -5.98 -0.65
N LEU A 98 -0.65 -5.73 -0.61
CA LEU A 98 -0.02 -4.71 -1.42
C LEU A 98 0.04 -5.11 -2.90
N GLU A 99 0.17 -6.40 -3.22
CA GLU A 99 0.06 -6.89 -4.60
C GLU A 99 -1.34 -6.66 -5.18
N GLU A 100 -2.41 -6.77 -4.38
CA GLU A 100 -3.75 -6.35 -4.83
C GLU A 100 -3.78 -4.85 -5.22
N VAL A 101 -3.14 -3.98 -4.42
CA VAL A 101 -3.01 -2.56 -4.77
C VAL A 101 -2.29 -2.38 -6.11
N LEU A 102 -1.25 -3.17 -6.39
CA LEU A 102 -0.45 -3.09 -7.61
C LEU A 102 -1.16 -3.59 -8.88
N ARG A 103 -2.32 -4.24 -8.75
CA ARG A 103 -3.18 -4.58 -9.88
C ARG A 103 -3.91 -3.36 -10.44
N PHE A 104 -4.04 -2.30 -9.65
CA PHE A 104 -4.68 -1.05 -10.03
C PHE A 104 -3.61 0.01 -10.35
N SER A 105 -3.11 -0.01 -11.59
CA SER A 105 -2.11 0.96 -12.04
C SER A 105 -2.65 2.40 -11.96
N GLY A 106 -1.79 3.32 -11.52
CA GLY A 106 -2.15 4.73 -11.35
C GLY A 106 -2.84 5.02 -10.01
N SER A 107 -2.96 4.06 -9.12
CA SER A 107 -3.38 4.29 -7.75
C SER A 107 -2.41 5.25 -7.04
N LYS A 108 -2.95 6.14 -6.19
CA LYS A 108 -2.13 7.05 -5.34
C LYS A 108 -1.16 6.30 -4.41
N TYR A 109 -1.35 5.00 -4.23
CA TYR A 109 -0.52 4.14 -3.40
C TYR A 109 0.50 3.32 -4.17
N GLU A 110 0.46 3.33 -5.53
CA GLU A 110 1.27 2.43 -6.36
C GLU A 110 2.77 2.54 -6.03
N GLY A 111 3.32 3.75 -5.93
CA GLY A 111 4.74 3.95 -5.60
C GLY A 111 5.13 3.37 -4.24
N LYS A 112 4.33 3.66 -3.21
CA LYS A 112 4.58 3.14 -1.86
C LYS A 112 4.43 1.62 -1.77
N ALA A 113 3.43 1.06 -2.45
CA ALA A 113 3.23 -0.38 -2.51
C ALA A 113 4.39 -1.08 -3.25
N LEU A 114 4.88 -0.50 -4.37
CA LEU A 114 6.06 -1.01 -5.08
C LEU A 114 7.29 -1.03 -4.19
N ALA A 115 7.56 0.06 -3.46
CA ALA A 115 8.71 0.15 -2.56
C ALA A 115 8.64 -0.95 -1.48
N LEU A 116 7.53 -1.06 -0.76
CA LEU A 116 7.36 -2.05 0.29
C LEU A 116 7.45 -3.49 -0.23
N CYS A 117 6.81 -3.78 -1.36
CA CYS A 117 6.88 -5.11 -1.97
C CYS A 117 8.31 -5.44 -2.44
N ALA A 118 9.04 -4.47 -3.00
CA ALA A 118 10.42 -4.66 -3.43
C ALA A 118 11.35 -4.95 -2.26
N ASP A 119 11.23 -4.16 -1.19
CA ASP A 119 12.02 -4.34 0.04
C ASP A 119 11.74 -5.70 0.69
N MET A 120 10.47 -6.10 0.80
CA MET A 120 10.10 -7.41 1.33
C MET A 120 10.66 -8.54 0.47
N ALA A 121 10.52 -8.47 -0.85
CA ALA A 121 11.05 -9.47 -1.76
C ALA A 121 12.57 -9.59 -1.67
N TYR A 122 13.29 -8.46 -1.58
CA TYR A 122 14.74 -8.45 -1.40
C TYR A 122 15.15 -9.13 -0.09
N ASN A 123 14.50 -8.78 1.01
CA ASN A 123 14.80 -9.35 2.33
C ASN A 123 14.46 -10.85 2.41
N GLN A 124 13.47 -11.31 1.64
CA GLN A 124 13.11 -12.73 1.50
C GLN A 124 14.00 -13.48 0.48
N LYS A 125 15.01 -12.79 -0.09
CA LYS A 125 15.91 -13.32 -1.13
C LYS A 125 15.21 -13.68 -2.44
N GLU A 126 14.02 -13.15 -2.68
CA GLU A 126 13.29 -13.24 -3.94
C GLU A 126 13.83 -12.19 -4.93
N TYR A 127 15.14 -12.27 -5.25
CA TYR A 127 15.86 -11.21 -5.94
C TYR A 127 15.32 -10.89 -7.34
N ALA A 128 14.82 -11.88 -8.07
CA ALA A 128 14.21 -11.66 -9.38
C ALA A 128 12.91 -10.81 -9.27
N LYS A 129 12.10 -11.07 -8.26
CA LYS A 129 10.89 -10.30 -7.96
C LYS A 129 11.25 -8.89 -7.48
N ALA A 130 12.21 -8.77 -6.58
CA ALA A 130 12.71 -7.49 -6.09
C ALA A 130 13.22 -6.61 -7.23
N LEU A 131 14.05 -7.16 -8.11
CA LEU A 131 14.59 -6.46 -9.29
C LEU A 131 13.45 -5.90 -10.17
N ASN A 132 12.46 -6.70 -10.48
CA ASN A 132 11.32 -6.26 -11.29
C ASN A 132 10.55 -5.11 -10.61
N LEU A 133 10.27 -5.23 -9.30
CA LEU A 133 9.53 -4.24 -8.53
C LEU A 133 10.30 -2.93 -8.41
N TYR A 134 11.61 -2.97 -8.14
CA TYR A 134 12.45 -1.78 -8.10
C TYR A 134 12.55 -1.09 -9.45
N LYS A 135 12.67 -1.82 -10.56
CA LYS A 135 12.65 -1.24 -11.91
C LYS A 135 11.33 -0.53 -12.19
N ARG A 136 10.20 -1.17 -11.86
CA ARG A 136 8.87 -0.54 -11.99
C ARG A 136 8.76 0.72 -11.13
N LEU A 137 9.30 0.73 -9.91
CA LEU A 137 9.30 1.90 -9.04
C LEU A 137 10.15 3.02 -9.64
N ALA A 138 11.35 2.71 -10.14
CA ALA A 138 12.23 3.69 -10.77
C ALA A 138 11.57 4.35 -12.00
N ASP A 139 10.89 3.56 -12.82
CA ASP A 139 10.19 4.05 -14.03
C ASP A 139 8.99 4.94 -13.69
N ARG A 140 8.33 4.69 -12.56
CA ARG A 140 7.10 5.38 -12.15
C ARG A 140 7.33 6.60 -11.26
N SER A 141 8.45 6.63 -10.52
CA SER A 141 8.68 7.71 -9.57
C SER A 141 9.00 9.03 -10.26
N ALA A 142 8.21 10.06 -9.96
CA ALA A 142 8.50 11.43 -10.34
C ALA A 142 9.54 12.09 -9.41
N VAL A 143 9.76 11.53 -8.22
CA VAL A 143 10.68 12.04 -7.22
C VAL A 143 12.06 11.44 -7.47
N GLN A 144 13.05 12.30 -7.71
CA GLN A 144 14.41 11.86 -8.05
C GLN A 144 15.04 10.99 -6.96
N GLU A 145 14.83 11.33 -5.70
CA GLU A 145 15.33 10.57 -4.55
C GLU A 145 14.79 9.13 -4.53
N GLU A 146 13.48 8.98 -4.67
CA GLU A 146 12.83 7.65 -4.72
C GLU A 146 13.30 6.83 -5.92
N ARG A 147 13.44 7.49 -7.08
CA ARG A 147 13.97 6.86 -8.29
C ARG A 147 15.38 6.33 -8.05
N LEU A 148 16.26 7.15 -7.47
CA LEU A 148 17.61 6.76 -7.17
C LEU A 148 17.66 5.56 -6.21
N GLN A 149 16.87 5.58 -5.15
CA GLN A 149 16.78 4.47 -4.19
C GLN A 149 16.31 3.18 -4.89
N ALA A 150 15.31 3.29 -5.76
CA ALA A 150 14.82 2.16 -6.55
C ALA A 150 15.88 1.60 -7.51
N GLU A 151 16.64 2.46 -8.19
CA GLU A 151 17.73 2.04 -9.09
C GLU A 151 18.87 1.35 -8.31
N VAL A 152 19.20 1.82 -7.12
CA VAL A 152 20.17 1.16 -6.22
C VAL A 152 19.63 -0.21 -5.78
N GLY A 153 18.36 -0.29 -5.41
CA GLY A 153 17.69 -1.55 -5.08
C GLY A 153 17.69 -2.54 -6.25
N ALA A 154 17.48 -2.06 -7.46
CA ALA A 154 17.55 -2.87 -8.68
C ALA A 154 18.98 -3.39 -8.93
N LEU A 155 19.99 -2.54 -8.79
CA LEU A 155 21.39 -2.96 -8.91
C LEU A 155 21.76 -4.06 -7.91
N ARG A 156 21.42 -3.87 -6.64
CA ARG A 156 21.68 -4.85 -5.58
C ARG A 156 20.95 -6.16 -5.81
N SER A 157 19.72 -6.08 -6.31
CA SER A 157 18.92 -7.28 -6.64
C SER A 157 19.51 -8.05 -7.82
N ALA A 158 19.95 -7.37 -8.88
CA ALA A 158 20.62 -7.98 -10.03
C ALA A 158 21.94 -8.68 -9.62
N CYS A 159 22.73 -8.01 -8.77
CA CYS A 159 23.95 -8.57 -8.24
C CYS A 159 23.70 -9.82 -7.38
N ALA A 160 22.74 -9.75 -6.45
CA ALA A 160 22.38 -10.87 -5.58
C ALA A 160 21.77 -12.05 -6.35
N LEU A 161 21.10 -11.78 -7.47
CA LEU A 161 20.59 -12.79 -8.40
C LEU A 161 21.73 -13.49 -9.18
N GLY A 162 22.90 -12.86 -9.29
CA GLY A 162 24.03 -13.32 -10.10
C GLY A 162 23.87 -13.03 -11.59
N ASP A 163 22.93 -12.17 -11.97
CA ASP A 163 22.74 -11.75 -13.36
C ASP A 163 23.76 -10.66 -13.72
N ARG A 164 24.89 -11.08 -14.27
CA ARG A 164 25.99 -10.19 -14.63
C ARG A 164 25.58 -9.16 -15.70
N ALA A 165 24.79 -9.54 -16.67
CA ALA A 165 24.39 -8.66 -17.76
C ALA A 165 23.48 -7.53 -17.20
N GLU A 166 22.50 -7.89 -16.39
CA GLU A 166 21.62 -6.93 -15.74
C GLU A 166 22.37 -6.05 -14.71
N THR A 167 23.31 -6.64 -13.96
CA THR A 167 24.16 -5.89 -13.02
C THR A 167 24.96 -4.81 -13.73
N VAL A 168 25.64 -5.12 -14.84
CA VAL A 168 26.39 -4.13 -15.62
C VAL A 168 25.46 -3.08 -16.24
N THR A 169 24.28 -3.49 -16.69
CA THR A 169 23.29 -2.58 -17.28
C THR A 169 22.80 -1.57 -16.23
N THR A 170 22.35 -2.05 -15.08
CA THR A 170 21.84 -1.21 -13.99
C THR A 170 22.92 -0.31 -13.41
N ALA A 171 24.14 -0.83 -13.19
CA ALA A 171 25.29 -0.04 -12.73
C ALA A 171 25.63 1.08 -13.72
N SER A 172 25.66 0.76 -15.02
CA SER A 172 25.97 1.74 -16.06
C SER A 172 24.89 2.82 -16.20
N ALA A 173 23.62 2.48 -16.01
CA ALA A 173 22.53 3.43 -15.98
C ALA A 173 22.65 4.38 -14.78
N LEU A 174 22.90 3.82 -13.60
CA LEU A 174 23.05 4.57 -12.37
C LEU A 174 24.24 5.58 -12.46
N LEU A 175 25.39 5.17 -13.03
CA LEU A 175 26.56 6.03 -13.19
C LEU A 175 26.37 7.21 -14.14
N LYS A 176 25.33 7.22 -14.96
CA LYS A 176 24.98 8.37 -15.82
C LYS A 176 24.29 9.50 -15.04
N GLN A 177 23.86 9.24 -13.83
CA GLN A 177 23.20 10.25 -13.02
C GLN A 177 24.19 11.25 -12.44
N SER A 178 23.80 12.53 -12.44
CA SER A 178 24.69 13.64 -12.02
C SER A 178 24.83 13.77 -10.50
N LYS A 179 23.86 13.28 -9.74
CA LYS A 179 23.77 13.46 -8.28
C LYS A 179 23.83 12.15 -7.52
N LEU A 180 24.94 11.41 -7.70
CA LEU A 180 25.20 10.21 -6.88
C LEU A 180 26.02 10.58 -5.66
N THR A 181 25.69 9.97 -4.51
CA THR A 181 26.60 10.02 -3.37
C THR A 181 27.88 9.25 -3.68
N PRO A 182 29.02 9.58 -3.04
CA PRO A 182 30.26 8.85 -3.25
C PRO A 182 30.13 7.35 -3.04
N GLU A 183 29.33 6.94 -2.05
CA GLU A 183 29.08 5.54 -1.69
C GLU A 183 28.37 4.80 -2.82
N VAL A 184 27.26 5.35 -3.32
CA VAL A 184 26.47 4.77 -4.42
C VAL A 184 27.28 4.71 -5.70
N ARG A 185 28.08 5.76 -5.98
CA ARG A 185 28.99 5.78 -7.13
C ARG A 185 30.06 4.70 -7.03
N SER A 186 30.66 4.53 -5.85
CA SER A 186 31.65 3.49 -5.60
C SER A 186 31.08 2.09 -5.75
N GLU A 187 29.89 1.86 -5.20
CA GLU A 187 29.14 0.60 -5.35
C GLU A 187 28.86 0.29 -6.82
N ALA A 188 28.34 1.26 -7.56
CA ALA A 188 28.04 1.07 -8.98
C ALA A 188 29.30 0.83 -9.85
N LEU A 189 30.46 1.45 -9.51
CA LEU A 189 31.72 1.20 -10.18
C LEU A 189 32.30 -0.19 -9.88
N TYR A 190 32.09 -0.70 -8.66
CA TYR A 190 32.50 -2.04 -8.26
C TYR A 190 31.76 -3.14 -9.02
N PHE A 191 30.51 -2.94 -9.30
CA PHE A 191 29.65 -3.92 -10.00
C PHE A 191 29.63 -3.77 -11.52
N ARG A 192 30.28 -2.78 -12.08
CA ARG A 192 30.39 -2.56 -13.53
C ARG A 192 31.52 -3.37 -14.14
#